data_377d5a019089e8f31092dbfebbbbe09a
#
_entry.id   377d5a019089e8f31092dbfebbbbe09a
#
_cell.length_a   1.000
_cell.length_b   1.000
_cell.length_c   1.000
_cell.angle_alpha   90.00
_cell.angle_beta   90.00
_cell.angle_gamma   90.00
#
_symmetry.space_group_name_H-M   'P 1'
#
loop_
_entity.id
_entity.type
_entity.pdbx_description
1 polymer ?
#
loop_
_entity_poly.entity_id
_entity_poly.type
_entity_poly.pdbx_seq_one_letter_code
_entity_poly.pdbx_strand_id
1 'polypeptide(L)'
;MDQVFIHPHATRHGLTEEQILHAWTNAIEVARREGDDGVIDYVAIGFDQNGRPIEMTAVWKLAGYLIYHANTPPTPQAFKELGLTRK
;
A
#
# COMPACT_ATOMS: atom_id res chain seq x y z
N MET A 1 -5.33 -17.19 -6.16
CA MET A 1 -4.50 -15.97 -5.96
C MET A 1 -5.39 -14.74 -6.08
N ASP A 2 -5.29 -13.83 -5.12
CA ASP A 2 -6.12 -12.65 -5.10
C ASP A 2 -5.72 -11.68 -6.22
N GLN A 3 -6.73 -11.08 -6.85
CA GLN A 3 -6.46 -10.06 -7.86
C GLN A 3 -6.08 -8.74 -7.20
N VAL A 4 -5.25 -7.98 -7.89
CA VAL A 4 -4.83 -6.66 -7.41
C VAL A 4 -5.12 -5.66 -8.51
N PHE A 5 -5.88 -4.64 -8.16
CA PHE A 5 -6.23 -3.55 -9.06
C PHE A 5 -5.60 -2.26 -8.56
N ILE A 6 -5.16 -1.42 -9.48
CA ILE A 6 -4.55 -0.15 -9.12
C ILE A 6 -5.46 0.97 -9.62
N HIS A 7 -6.03 1.72 -8.67
CA HIS A 7 -6.87 2.85 -9.01
C HIS A 7 -6.02 3.95 -9.64
N PRO A 8 -6.49 4.63 -10.70
CA PRO A 8 -5.72 5.72 -11.32
C PRO A 8 -5.22 6.77 -10.32
N HIS A 9 -5.97 6.99 -9.27
CA HIS A 9 -5.60 7.92 -8.21
C HIS A 9 -4.28 7.55 -7.51
N ALA A 10 -3.95 6.26 -7.46
CA ALA A 10 -2.74 5.79 -6.81
C ALA A 10 -1.46 6.22 -7.55
N THR A 11 -1.57 6.58 -8.83
CA THR A 11 -0.41 6.98 -9.63
C THR A 11 -0.18 8.50 -9.64
N ARG A 12 -1.00 9.26 -8.93
CA ARG A 12 -0.94 10.74 -8.94
C ARG A 12 0.33 11.35 -8.38
N HIS A 13 1.09 10.58 -7.60
CA HIS A 13 2.33 11.07 -6.98
C HIS A 13 3.57 10.66 -7.78
N GLY A 14 3.41 10.38 -9.05
CA GLY A 14 4.52 10.09 -9.94
C GLY A 14 4.98 8.63 -9.96
N LEU A 15 4.26 7.74 -9.30
CA LEU A 15 4.55 6.31 -9.34
C LEU A 15 3.79 5.64 -10.48
N THR A 16 4.44 4.68 -11.15
CA THR A 16 3.77 3.89 -12.18
C THR A 16 3.03 2.71 -11.57
N GLU A 17 2.06 2.18 -12.31
CA GLU A 17 1.35 0.97 -11.87
C GLU A 17 2.32 -0.19 -11.66
N GLU A 18 3.33 -0.30 -12.51
CA GLU A 18 4.34 -1.36 -12.40
C GLU A 18 5.14 -1.26 -11.10
N GLN A 19 5.54 -0.04 -10.73
CA GLN A 19 6.25 0.19 -9.46
C GLN A 19 5.38 -0.18 -8.27
N ILE A 20 4.12 0.23 -8.30
CA ILE A 20 3.17 -0.04 -7.22
C ILE A 20 2.91 -1.53 -7.09
N LEU A 21 2.66 -2.21 -8.21
CA LEU A 21 2.40 -3.64 -8.20
C LEU A 21 3.60 -4.44 -7.68
N HIS A 22 4.80 -4.05 -8.10
CA HIS A 22 6.01 -4.71 -7.63
C HIS A 22 6.17 -4.55 -6.11
N ALA A 23 5.96 -3.34 -5.61
CA ALA A 23 6.07 -3.07 -4.17
C ALA A 23 4.99 -3.82 -3.38
N TRP A 24 3.77 -3.90 -3.90
CA TRP A 24 2.69 -4.63 -3.26
C TRP A 24 2.97 -6.12 -3.19
N THR A 25 3.41 -6.70 -4.30
CA THR A 25 3.70 -8.14 -4.38
C THR A 25 4.84 -8.53 -3.44
N ASN A 26 5.78 -7.61 -3.22
CA ASN A 26 6.95 -7.83 -2.37
C ASN A 26 6.86 -7.04 -1.06
N ALA A 27 5.65 -6.78 -0.58
CA ALA A 27 5.46 -6.02 0.65
C ALA A 27 6.14 -6.70 1.83
N ILE A 28 6.87 -5.91 2.62
CA ILE A 28 7.58 -6.42 3.79
C ILE A 28 6.69 -6.44 5.03
N GLU A 29 5.67 -5.59 5.06
CA GLU A 29 4.69 -5.56 6.14
C GLU A 29 3.36 -5.09 5.60
N VAL A 30 2.29 -5.67 6.12
CA VAL A 30 0.91 -5.29 5.82
C VAL A 30 0.13 -5.28 7.12
N ALA A 31 -0.66 -4.23 7.33
CA ALA A 31 -1.53 -4.13 8.49
C ALA A 31 -2.97 -3.87 8.04
N ARG A 32 -3.90 -4.52 8.71
CA ARG A 32 -5.33 -4.31 8.49
C ARG A 32 -5.81 -3.16 9.36
N ARG A 33 -6.60 -2.26 8.78
CA ARG A 33 -7.22 -1.17 9.51
C ARG A 33 -8.72 -1.25 9.34
N GLU A 34 -9.45 -0.94 10.40
CA GLU A 34 -10.90 -0.83 10.35
C GLU A 34 -11.29 0.61 10.65
N GLY A 35 -11.97 1.25 9.72
CA GLY A 35 -12.43 2.61 9.87
C GLY A 35 -13.73 2.68 10.68
N ASP A 36 -14.08 3.89 11.10
CA ASP A 36 -15.30 4.14 11.89
C ASP A 36 -16.56 3.78 11.12
N ASP A 37 -16.50 3.78 9.80
CA ASP A 37 -17.60 3.44 8.91
C ASP A 37 -17.70 1.93 8.65
N GLY A 38 -16.85 1.12 9.28
CA GLY A 38 -16.82 -0.31 9.05
C GLY A 38 -16.05 -0.75 7.82
N VAL A 39 -15.46 0.19 7.09
CA VAL A 39 -14.64 -0.13 5.92
C VAL A 39 -13.29 -0.67 6.38
N ILE A 40 -12.87 -1.77 5.76
CA ILE A 40 -11.60 -2.40 6.09
C ILE A 40 -10.58 -2.05 5.02
N ASP A 41 -9.53 -1.38 5.46
CA ASP A 41 -8.38 -1.02 4.62
C ASP A 41 -7.17 -1.86 5.01
N TYR A 42 -6.19 -1.85 4.12
CA TYR A 42 -4.89 -2.44 4.36
C TYR A 42 -3.83 -1.38 4.04
N VAL A 43 -2.88 -1.21 4.95
CA VAL A 43 -1.71 -0.36 4.70
C VAL A 43 -0.50 -1.29 4.58
N ALA A 44 0.33 -1.04 3.58
CA ALA A 44 1.48 -1.88 3.30
C ALA A 44 2.69 -1.02 2.95
N ILE A 45 3.87 -1.55 3.23
CA ILE A 45 5.13 -0.99 2.74
C ILE A 45 5.87 -2.08 2.00
N GLY A 46 6.31 -1.75 0.79
CA GLY A 46 7.16 -2.60 -0.02
C GLY A 46 8.16 -1.76 -0.79
N PHE A 47 9.07 -2.42 -1.48
CA PHE A 47 10.11 -1.74 -2.26
C PHE A 47 9.83 -1.94 -3.75
N ASP A 48 10.04 -0.87 -4.54
CA ASP A 48 9.95 -0.99 -5.99
C ASP A 48 11.23 -1.66 -6.53
N GLN A 49 11.31 -1.77 -7.86
CA GLN A 49 12.44 -2.43 -8.52
C GLN A 49 13.78 -1.74 -8.27
N ASN A 50 13.73 -0.46 -7.90
CA ASN A 50 14.92 0.35 -7.62
C ASN A 50 15.25 0.42 -6.13
N GLY A 51 14.53 -0.34 -5.30
CA GLY A 51 14.76 -0.35 -3.87
C GLY A 51 14.17 0.83 -3.11
N ARG A 52 13.28 1.61 -3.71
CA ARG A 52 12.63 2.71 -3.02
C ARG A 52 11.42 2.20 -2.24
N PRO A 53 11.28 2.60 -0.97
CA PRO A 53 10.13 2.19 -0.18
C PRO A 53 8.87 2.93 -0.63
N ILE A 54 7.78 2.19 -0.76
CA ILE A 54 6.49 2.73 -1.15
C ILE A 54 5.45 2.33 -0.11
N GLU A 55 4.73 3.33 0.38
CA GLU A 55 3.55 3.12 1.21
C GLU A 55 2.33 2.96 0.30
N MET A 56 1.51 1.96 0.59
CA MET A 56 0.31 1.71 -0.22
C MET A 56 -0.88 1.51 0.70
N THR A 57 -2.05 1.98 0.26
CA THR A 57 -3.29 1.71 0.96
C THR A 57 -4.25 1.05 -0.02
N ALA A 58 -4.85 -0.04 0.40
CA ALA A 58 -5.77 -0.81 -0.43
C ALA A 58 -7.04 -1.14 0.35
N VAL A 59 -8.13 -1.36 -0.39
CA VAL A 59 -9.38 -1.85 0.16
C VAL A 59 -9.69 -3.19 -0.49
N TRP A 60 -10.25 -4.12 0.28
CA TRP A 60 -10.73 -5.39 -0.27
C TRP A 60 -12.08 -5.16 -0.93
N LYS A 61 -12.18 -5.50 -2.19
CA LYS A 61 -13.40 -5.23 -2.96
C LYS A 61 -13.53 -6.24 -4.10
N LEU A 62 -14.70 -6.89 -4.22
CA LEU A 62 -15.00 -7.81 -5.31
C LEU A 62 -13.95 -8.93 -5.44
N ALA A 63 -13.57 -9.51 -4.31
CA ALA A 63 -12.62 -10.63 -4.22
C ALA A 63 -11.21 -10.25 -4.69
N GLY A 64 -10.86 -8.98 -4.55
CA GLY A 64 -9.51 -8.49 -4.87
C GLY A 64 -9.16 -7.26 -4.07
N TYR A 65 -7.90 -6.86 -4.16
CA TYR A 65 -7.43 -5.63 -3.53
C TYR A 65 -7.45 -4.51 -4.54
N LEU A 66 -7.97 -3.36 -4.12
CA LEU A 66 -7.90 -2.13 -4.91
C LEU A 66 -6.97 -1.17 -4.20
N ILE A 67 -5.79 -0.96 -4.77
CA ILE A 67 -4.82 0.02 -4.26
C ILE A 67 -5.25 1.39 -4.74
N TYR A 68 -5.64 2.25 -3.82
CA TYR A 68 -6.13 3.59 -4.16
C TYR A 68 -5.18 4.71 -3.75
N HIS A 69 -4.12 4.38 -3.04
CA HIS A 69 -3.12 5.37 -2.60
C HIS A 69 -1.74 4.73 -2.61
N ALA A 70 -0.76 5.45 -3.14
CA ALA A 70 0.64 5.04 -3.10
C ALA A 70 1.52 6.27 -2.98
N ASN A 71 2.54 6.19 -2.16
CA ASN A 71 3.35 7.33 -1.79
C ASN A 71 4.79 6.91 -1.49
N THR A 72 5.75 7.71 -1.93
CA THR A 72 7.16 7.51 -1.61
C THR A 72 7.80 8.85 -1.29
N PRO A 73 8.59 8.97 -0.18
CA PRO A 73 8.79 7.94 0.83
C PRO A 73 7.53 7.71 1.67
N PRO A 74 7.45 6.58 2.38
CA PRO A 74 6.33 6.35 3.29
C PRO A 74 6.28 7.39 4.40
N THR A 75 5.08 7.68 4.86
CA THR A 75 4.88 8.64 5.95
C THR A 75 5.32 8.02 7.29
N PRO A 76 5.70 8.85 8.27
CA PRO A 76 5.98 8.34 9.63
C PRO A 76 4.81 7.57 10.21
N GLN A 77 3.58 7.96 9.90
CA GLN A 77 2.38 7.28 10.36
C GLN A 77 2.32 5.84 9.85
N ALA A 78 2.66 5.61 8.59
CA ALA A 78 2.66 4.27 8.02
C ALA A 78 3.71 3.38 8.69
N PHE A 79 4.91 3.90 8.91
CA PHE A 79 5.94 3.16 9.64
C PHE A 79 5.47 2.77 11.03
N LYS A 80 4.80 3.69 11.71
CA LYS A 80 4.29 3.45 13.06
C LYS A 80 3.20 2.38 13.06
N GLU A 81 2.25 2.47 12.13
CA GLU A 81 1.16 1.50 12.04
C GLU A 81 1.68 0.09 11.77
N LEU A 82 2.77 -0.02 11.02
CA LEU A 82 3.34 -1.31 10.64
C LEU A 82 4.38 -1.82 11.63
N GLY A 83 4.64 -1.08 12.71
CA GLY A 83 5.61 -1.48 13.70
C GLY A 83 7.06 -1.39 13.22
N LEU A 84 7.32 -0.55 12.25
CA LEU A 84 8.64 -0.40 11.64
C LEU A 84 9.44 0.79 12.17
N THR A 85 8.95 1.45 13.21
CA THR A 85 9.65 2.58 13.82
C THR A 85 10.78 2.10 14.71
N ARG A 86 11.86 2.83 14.70
CA ARG A 86 12.96 2.59 15.66
C ARG A 86 12.54 3.09 17.04
N LYS A 87 12.97 2.35 18.02
CA LYS A 87 12.85 2.79 19.40
C LYS A 87 13.95 3.78 19.77
#